data_c6469648e5824c4c10239a683156074a
#
_entry.id   c6469648e5824c4c10239a683156074a
#
_cell.length_a   1.000
_cell.length_b   1.000
_cell.length_c   1.000
_cell.angle_alpha   90.00
_cell.angle_beta   90.00
_cell.angle_gamma   90.00
#
_symmetry.space_group_name_H-M   'P 1'
#
loop_
_entity.id
_entity.type
_entity.pdbx_description
1 polymer ?
#
loop_
_entity_poly.entity_id
_entity_poly.type
_entity_poly.pdbx_seq_one_letter_code
_entity_poly.pdbx_strand_id
1 'polypeptide(L)'
;MLAKVLKDEGLIKSINGVNFVHKILKKGDTIEKHNHPDKEIVFAVMKGSFEITIGEVEKHVVKAGEALNFDGANTISAVAMDDSESLVVLVNKE
;
A
#
# COMPACT_ATOMS: atom_id res chain seq x y z
N MET A 1 16.93 24.30 2.98
CA MET A 1 16.10 23.63 1.97
C MET A 1 14.64 23.69 2.39
N LEU A 2 13.76 24.11 1.50
CA LEU A 2 12.32 24.25 1.82
C LEU A 2 11.52 22.98 1.67
N ALA A 3 11.98 22.02 0.85
CA ALA A 3 11.26 20.77 0.59
C ALA A 3 12.23 19.64 0.28
N LYS A 4 11.72 18.42 0.37
CA LYS A 4 12.51 17.22 0.11
C LYS A 4 11.69 16.28 -0.77
N VAL A 5 12.33 15.71 -1.79
CA VAL A 5 11.73 14.67 -2.63
C VAL A 5 11.94 13.32 -1.95
N LEU A 6 10.86 12.61 -1.67
CA LEU A 6 10.89 11.27 -1.07
C LEU A 6 10.70 10.25 -2.19
N LYS A 7 11.70 9.43 -2.46
CA LYS A 7 11.68 8.51 -3.59
C LYS A 7 12.22 7.11 -3.30
N ASP A 8 12.77 6.91 -2.10
CA ASP A 8 13.36 5.62 -1.74
C ASP A 8 12.28 4.60 -1.44
N GLU A 9 12.59 3.33 -1.65
CA GLU A 9 11.71 2.23 -1.27
C GLU A 9 11.69 2.05 0.24
N GLY A 10 10.54 1.63 0.78
CA GLY A 10 10.35 1.36 2.19
C GLY A 10 9.65 2.48 2.92
N LEU A 11 9.84 2.56 4.21
CA LEU A 11 9.26 3.63 5.04
C LEU A 11 9.95 4.95 4.72
N ILE A 12 9.25 5.86 4.08
CA ILE A 12 9.81 7.13 3.62
C ILE A 12 9.51 8.30 4.55
N LYS A 13 8.48 8.17 5.36
CA LYS A 13 8.09 9.23 6.30
C LYS A 13 7.18 8.68 7.39
N SER A 14 7.32 9.21 8.59
CA SER A 14 6.42 8.94 9.70
C SER A 14 6.13 10.25 10.40
N ILE A 15 4.85 10.66 10.44
CA ILE A 15 4.42 11.93 11.04
C ILE A 15 3.14 11.69 11.83
N ASN A 16 3.17 12.00 13.15
CA ASN A 16 1.95 12.00 13.97
C ASN A 16 1.11 10.71 13.85
N GLY A 17 1.79 9.55 13.89
CA GLY A 17 1.10 8.27 13.80
C GLY A 17 0.68 7.88 12.39
N VAL A 18 1.17 8.60 11.38
CA VAL A 18 0.94 8.27 9.98
C VAL A 18 2.25 7.80 9.36
N ASN A 19 2.26 6.59 8.82
CA ASN A 19 3.41 6.04 8.12
C ASN A 19 3.16 6.02 6.62
N PHE A 20 4.16 6.44 5.85
CA PHE A 20 4.13 6.45 4.40
C PHE A 20 5.16 5.45 3.91
N VAL A 21 4.71 4.42 3.21
CA VAL A 21 5.57 3.33 2.73
C VAL A 21 5.52 3.29 1.20
N HIS A 22 6.68 3.39 0.57
CA HIS A 22 6.81 3.29 -0.88
C HIS A 22 7.21 1.85 -1.23
N LYS A 23 6.36 1.17 -1.98
CA LYS A 23 6.62 -0.20 -2.44
C LYS A 23 6.92 -0.21 -3.92
N ILE A 24 7.98 -0.92 -4.29
CA ILE A 24 8.38 -1.12 -5.68
C ILE A 24 8.39 -2.62 -5.91
N LEU A 25 7.52 -3.12 -6.78
CA LEU A 25 7.40 -4.54 -7.07
C LEU A 25 7.51 -4.78 -8.57
N LYS A 26 8.16 -5.87 -8.93
CA LYS A 26 8.19 -6.32 -10.33
C LYS A 26 6.97 -7.19 -10.59
N LYS A 27 6.59 -7.29 -11.86
CA LYS A 27 5.50 -8.16 -12.30
C LYS A 27 5.66 -9.54 -11.68
N GLY A 28 4.62 -10.02 -11.02
CA GLY A 28 4.59 -11.34 -10.38
C GLY A 28 5.04 -11.35 -8.93
N ASP A 29 5.68 -10.28 -8.45
CA ASP A 29 6.05 -10.18 -7.04
C ASP A 29 4.79 -10.07 -6.18
N THR A 30 4.88 -10.59 -4.97
CA THR A 30 3.74 -10.65 -4.07
C THR A 30 3.97 -9.88 -2.77
N ILE A 31 2.87 -9.44 -2.19
CA ILE A 31 2.82 -9.00 -0.80
C ILE A 31 2.17 -10.13 -0.03
N GLU A 32 2.91 -10.70 0.94
CA GLU A 32 2.42 -11.80 1.74
C GLU A 32 1.26 -11.37 2.62
N LYS A 33 0.34 -12.30 2.87
CA LYS A 33 -0.81 -12.05 3.71
C LYS A 33 -0.40 -11.58 5.10
N HIS A 34 -0.91 -10.44 5.51
CA HIS A 34 -0.68 -9.87 6.84
C HIS A 34 -1.78 -8.87 7.16
N ASN A 35 -1.79 -8.37 8.39
CA ASN A 35 -2.72 -7.32 8.80
C ASN A 35 -2.04 -6.33 9.73
N HIS A 36 -2.70 -5.19 9.90
CA HIS A 36 -2.28 -4.12 10.83
C HIS A 36 -3.52 -3.69 11.63
N PRO A 37 -3.86 -4.38 12.73
CA PRO A 37 -5.15 -4.17 13.42
C PRO A 37 -5.39 -2.74 13.90
N ASP A 38 -4.32 -2.00 14.21
CA ASP A 38 -4.44 -0.64 14.73
C ASP A 38 -4.47 0.43 13.65
N LYS A 39 -4.50 0.03 12.37
CA LYS A 39 -4.34 0.99 11.26
C LYS A 39 -5.54 1.02 10.35
N GLU A 40 -5.82 2.22 9.86
CA GLU A 40 -6.62 2.44 8.66
C GLU A 40 -5.65 2.64 7.52
N ILE A 41 -5.88 1.99 6.38
CA ILE A 41 -4.89 1.92 5.30
C ILE A 41 -5.46 2.48 4.01
N VAL A 42 -4.65 3.28 3.33
CA VAL A 42 -4.89 3.70 1.94
C VAL A 42 -3.72 3.17 1.10
N PHE A 43 -4.04 2.32 0.15
CA PHE A 43 -3.07 1.71 -0.76
C PHE A 43 -3.24 2.41 -2.10
N ALA A 44 -2.37 3.38 -2.39
CA ALA A 44 -2.46 4.18 -3.61
C ALA A 44 -1.48 3.64 -4.65
N VAL A 45 -1.97 3.35 -5.85
CA VAL A 45 -1.13 2.82 -6.93
C VAL A 45 -0.64 3.98 -7.78
N MET A 46 0.67 4.13 -7.87
CA MET A 46 1.32 5.20 -8.63
C MET A 46 1.73 4.76 -10.03
N LYS A 47 2.02 3.47 -10.20
CA LYS A 47 2.46 2.89 -11.47
C LYS A 47 2.00 1.44 -11.52
N GLY A 48 1.64 0.97 -12.71
CA GLY A 48 1.27 -0.43 -12.92
C GLY A 48 -0.09 -0.77 -12.34
N SER A 49 -0.23 -1.98 -11.81
CA SER A 49 -1.46 -2.47 -11.24
C SER A 49 -1.21 -3.60 -10.26
N PHE A 50 -2.11 -3.74 -9.30
CA PHE A 50 -2.07 -4.81 -8.30
C PHE A 50 -3.43 -5.52 -8.26
N GLU A 51 -3.40 -6.84 -8.09
CA GLU A 51 -4.57 -7.57 -7.63
C GLU A 51 -4.45 -7.72 -6.11
N ILE A 52 -5.37 -7.14 -5.38
CA ILE A 52 -5.35 -7.08 -3.92
C ILE A 52 -6.51 -7.88 -3.36
N THR A 53 -6.21 -8.77 -2.41
CA THR A 53 -7.23 -9.57 -1.72
C THR A 53 -7.34 -9.09 -0.28
N ILE A 54 -8.54 -8.69 0.12
CA ILE A 54 -8.83 -8.21 1.46
C ILE A 54 -9.67 -9.26 2.19
N GLY A 55 -9.25 -9.63 3.42
CA GLY A 55 -9.97 -10.58 4.24
C GLY A 55 -10.06 -11.98 3.61
N GLU A 56 -9.15 -12.30 2.71
CA GLU A 56 -9.07 -13.59 2.00
C GLU A 56 -10.26 -13.88 1.06
N VAL A 57 -11.21 -12.97 0.93
CA VAL A 57 -12.44 -13.22 0.14
C VAL A 57 -12.73 -12.13 -0.88
N GLU A 58 -12.29 -10.90 -0.65
CA GLU A 58 -12.65 -9.76 -1.50
C GLU A 58 -11.45 -9.35 -2.36
N LYS A 59 -11.60 -9.43 -3.68
CA LYS A 59 -10.53 -9.09 -4.62
C LYS A 59 -10.82 -7.79 -5.34
N HIS A 60 -9.75 -7.00 -5.50
CA HIS A 60 -9.78 -5.75 -6.24
C HIS A 60 -8.58 -5.66 -7.15
N VAL A 61 -8.79 -5.19 -8.37
CA VAL A 61 -7.69 -4.77 -9.26
C VAL A 61 -7.60 -3.26 -9.14
N VAL A 62 -6.45 -2.78 -8.67
CA VAL A 62 -6.20 -1.35 -8.46
C VAL A 62 -5.09 -0.92 -9.40
N LYS A 63 -5.36 0.09 -10.20
CA LYS A 63 -4.48 0.57 -11.27
C LYS A 63 -3.89 1.93 -10.92
N ALA A 64 -2.83 2.31 -11.64
CA ALA A 64 -2.20 3.62 -11.48
C ALA A 64 -3.25 4.75 -11.47
N GLY A 65 -3.18 5.59 -10.46
CA GLY A 65 -4.14 6.69 -10.24
C GLY A 65 -5.32 6.33 -9.37
N GLU A 66 -5.42 5.06 -8.94
CA GLU A 66 -6.49 4.59 -8.06
C GLU A 66 -5.92 4.24 -6.67
N ALA A 67 -6.78 4.23 -5.67
CA ALA A 67 -6.40 3.84 -4.32
C ALA A 67 -7.47 2.95 -3.71
N LEU A 68 -7.03 2.01 -2.86
CA LEU A 68 -7.91 1.14 -2.09
C LEU A 68 -7.83 1.55 -0.63
N ASN A 69 -8.97 1.83 -0.03
CA ASN A 69 -9.05 2.14 1.40
C ASN A 69 -9.68 0.96 2.14
N PHE A 70 -9.05 0.52 3.21
CA PHE A 70 -9.57 -0.57 4.02
C PHE A 70 -9.10 -0.48 5.46
N ASP A 71 -9.86 -1.14 6.34
CA ASP A 71 -9.48 -1.30 7.74
C ASP A 71 -8.38 -2.35 7.84
N GLY A 72 -7.24 -1.97 8.42
CA GLY A 72 -6.09 -2.85 8.54
C GLY A 72 -6.29 -4.07 9.44
N ALA A 73 -7.38 -4.16 10.17
CA ALA A 73 -7.73 -5.38 10.90
C ALA A 73 -8.01 -6.54 9.93
N ASN A 74 -8.47 -6.23 8.72
CA ASN A 74 -8.60 -7.24 7.67
C ASN A 74 -7.23 -7.58 7.10
N THR A 75 -7.04 -8.84 6.73
CA THR A 75 -5.81 -9.24 6.06
C THR A 75 -5.73 -8.64 4.66
N ILE A 76 -4.53 -8.39 4.22
CA ILE A 76 -4.23 -8.01 2.85
C ILE A 76 -3.20 -8.98 2.28
N SER A 77 -3.39 -9.36 1.04
CA SER A 77 -2.36 -9.95 0.20
C SER A 77 -2.50 -9.37 -1.19
N ALA A 78 -1.42 -9.37 -1.95
CA ALA A 78 -1.45 -8.76 -3.27
C ALA A 78 -0.44 -9.40 -4.20
N VAL A 79 -0.68 -9.26 -5.50
CA VAL A 79 0.29 -9.59 -6.54
C VAL A 79 0.38 -8.42 -7.51
N ALA A 80 1.61 -8.06 -7.87
CA ALA A 80 1.85 -7.04 -8.89
C ALA A 80 1.56 -7.65 -10.27
N MET A 81 0.64 -7.08 -11.00
CA MET A 81 0.25 -7.57 -12.33
C MET A 81 1.20 -7.06 -13.42
N ASP A 82 1.91 -6.00 -13.13
CA ASP A 82 2.95 -5.39 -13.95
C ASP A 82 4.04 -4.88 -13.03
N ASP A 83 5.12 -4.34 -13.58
CA ASP A 83 6.09 -3.59 -12.78
C ASP A 83 5.35 -2.42 -12.17
N SER A 84 5.28 -2.34 -10.84
CA SER A 84 4.34 -1.48 -10.16
C SER A 84 4.97 -0.75 -8.98
N GLU A 85 4.40 0.40 -8.67
CA GLU A 85 4.77 1.17 -7.48
C GLU A 85 3.52 1.63 -6.77
N SER A 86 3.57 1.60 -5.45
CA SER A 86 2.48 2.07 -4.62
C SER A 86 2.98 2.91 -3.46
N LEU A 87 2.13 3.83 -3.03
CA LEU A 87 2.31 4.56 -1.77
C LEU A 87 1.26 4.04 -0.81
N VAL A 88 1.71 3.38 0.26
CA VAL A 88 0.83 2.85 1.28
C VAL A 88 0.85 3.78 2.47
N VAL A 89 -0.30 4.29 2.84
CA VAL A 89 -0.46 5.22 3.97
C VAL A 89 -1.18 4.48 5.08
N LEU A 90 -0.50 4.36 6.23
CA LEU A 90 -1.02 3.68 7.41
C LEU A 90 -1.27 4.72 8.49
N VAL A 91 -2.52 4.85 8.89
CA VAL A 91 -2.96 5.85 9.87
C VAL A 91 -3.43 5.14 11.13
N ASN A 92 -2.96 5.59 12.29
CA ASN A 92 -3.42 5.03 13.56
C ASN A 92 -4.93 5.26 13.71
N LYS A 93 -5.64 4.23 14.12
CA LYS A 93 -7.04 4.36 14.52
C LYS A 93 -7.13 5.09 15.84
N GLU A 94 -8.20 5.81 16.00
CA GLU A 94 -8.53 6.45 17.26
C GLU A 94 -9.07 5.46 18.29
#